data_cb8b2b925f88856d191a44a10f62ff17
#
_entry.id   cb8b2b925f88856d191a44a10f62ff17
#
_cell.length_a   1.000
_cell.length_b   1.000
_cell.length_c   1.000
_cell.angle_alpha   90.00
_cell.angle_beta   90.00
_cell.angle_gamma   90.00
#
_symmetry.space_group_name_H-M   'P 1'
#
loop_
_entity.id
_entity.type
_entity.pdbx_description
1 polymer ?
#
loop_
_entity_poly.entity_id
_entity_poly.type
_entity_poly.pdbx_seq_one_letter_code
_entity_poly.pdbx_strand_id
1 'polypeptide(L)'
;VSGGFSILANRVKRELKLDHIFSNELVFHNDRLIGYGVLVNSNKTMILDTALGDLLQRDKIVAVVDGANDLDLFNIADLRIAFNAQNVVKKRADVVIEEKDLARVVQVIESNAVLRT
;
A
#
# COMPACT_ATOMS: atom_id res chain seq x y z
N VAL A 1 -2.16 1.82 -2.03
CA VAL A 1 -3.18 0.85 -2.48
C VAL A 1 -4.18 0.66 -1.35
N SER A 2 -5.46 0.76 -1.65
CA SER A 2 -6.52 0.69 -0.63
C SER A 2 -7.75 -0.08 -1.13
N GLY A 3 -8.38 -0.87 -0.27
CA GLY A 3 -9.70 -1.41 -0.51
C GLY A 3 -10.84 -0.41 -0.28
N GLY A 4 -10.52 0.82 0.14
CA GLY A 4 -11.49 1.91 0.25
C GLY A 4 -11.90 2.48 -1.11
N PHE A 5 -12.67 3.57 -1.10
CA PHE A 5 -13.21 4.14 -2.33
C PHE A 5 -12.45 5.39 -2.78
N SER A 6 -12.45 5.61 -4.10
CA SER A 6 -11.69 6.67 -4.76
C SER A 6 -12.03 8.09 -4.29
N ILE A 7 -13.25 8.33 -3.83
CA ILE A 7 -13.66 9.66 -3.34
C ILE A 7 -12.72 10.12 -2.22
N LEU A 8 -12.51 9.29 -1.21
CA LEU A 8 -11.61 9.60 -0.10
C LEU A 8 -10.15 9.43 -0.52
N ALA A 9 -9.83 8.36 -1.25
CA ALA A 9 -8.47 8.06 -1.67
C ALA A 9 -7.87 9.18 -2.53
N ASN A 10 -8.64 9.74 -3.47
CA ASN A 10 -8.19 10.84 -4.31
C ASN A 10 -7.93 12.12 -3.51
N ARG A 11 -8.71 12.36 -2.47
CA ARG A 11 -8.46 13.48 -1.57
C ARG A 11 -7.14 13.32 -0.83
N VAL A 12 -6.88 12.13 -0.29
CA VAL A 12 -5.61 11.80 0.36
C VAL A 12 -4.44 11.97 -0.60
N LYS A 13 -4.59 11.49 -1.83
CA LYS A 13 -3.56 11.65 -2.87
C LYS A 13 -3.20 13.11 -3.08
N ARG A 14 -4.20 13.98 -3.21
CA ARG A 14 -3.97 15.42 -3.42
C ARG A 14 -3.31 16.10 -2.22
N GLU A 15 -3.81 15.82 -1.03
CA GLU A 15 -3.32 16.45 0.19
C GLU A 15 -1.91 16.02 0.56
N LEU A 16 -1.57 14.74 0.33
CA LEU A 16 -0.26 14.18 0.63
C LEU A 16 0.68 14.15 -0.57
N LYS A 17 0.23 14.59 -1.74
CA LYS A 17 1.01 14.62 -2.98
C LYS A 17 1.58 13.24 -3.35
N LEU A 18 0.75 12.20 -3.26
CA LEU A 18 1.13 10.85 -3.64
C LEU A 18 1.19 10.74 -5.16
N ASP A 19 2.14 9.95 -5.68
CA ASP A 19 2.31 9.76 -7.12
C ASP A 19 1.20 8.92 -7.73
N HIS A 20 0.82 7.86 -7.06
CA HIS A 20 -0.21 6.92 -7.54
C HIS A 20 -1.17 6.54 -6.43
N ILE A 21 -2.42 6.28 -6.81
CA ILE A 21 -3.44 5.74 -5.93
C ILE A 21 -4.20 4.62 -6.65
N PHE A 22 -4.42 3.53 -5.95
CA PHE A 22 -5.24 2.42 -6.43
C PHE A 22 -6.29 2.10 -5.37
N SER A 23 -7.54 2.23 -5.74
CA SER A 23 -8.68 2.06 -4.83
C SER A 23 -9.90 1.58 -5.60
N ASN A 24 -10.95 1.21 -4.88
CA ASN A 24 -12.22 0.87 -5.47
C ASN A 24 -13.03 2.14 -5.80
N GLU A 25 -14.05 2.00 -6.62
CA GLU A 25 -14.85 3.13 -7.08
C GLU A 25 -16.32 2.96 -6.74
N LEU A 26 -16.97 4.06 -6.35
CA LEU A 26 -18.42 4.15 -6.27
C LEU A 26 -18.95 4.60 -7.63
N VAL A 27 -20.06 3.98 -8.06
CA VAL A 27 -20.70 4.29 -9.34
C VAL A 27 -21.99 5.06 -9.10
N PHE A 28 -22.11 6.24 -9.71
CA PHE A 28 -23.28 7.12 -9.60
C PHE A 28 -23.98 7.27 -10.94
N HIS A 29 -25.31 7.41 -10.88
CA HIS A 29 -26.15 7.80 -12.01
C HIS A 29 -27.16 8.85 -11.55
N ASN A 30 -27.19 10.01 -12.21
CA ASN A 30 -28.03 11.15 -11.83
C ASN A 30 -27.89 11.49 -10.32
N ASP A 31 -26.64 11.58 -9.83
CA ASP A 31 -26.29 11.86 -8.43
C ASP A 31 -26.77 10.82 -7.42
N ARG A 32 -27.19 9.66 -7.87
CA ARG A 32 -27.61 8.55 -7.01
C ARG A 32 -26.58 7.44 -7.07
N LEU A 33 -26.21 6.92 -5.90
CA LEU A 33 -25.32 5.77 -5.80
C LEU A 33 -26.07 4.52 -6.32
N ILE A 34 -25.54 3.89 -7.37
CA ILE A 34 -26.13 2.70 -7.97
C ILE A 34 -25.28 1.44 -7.80
N GLY A 35 -24.03 1.57 -7.36
CA GLY A 35 -23.16 0.40 -7.17
C GLY A 35 -21.73 0.79 -6.91
N TYR A 36 -20.83 -0.19 -7.03
CA TYR A 36 -19.41 0.02 -6.87
C TYR A 36 -18.61 -0.88 -7.81
N GLY A 37 -17.43 -0.41 -8.21
CA GLY A 37 -16.47 -1.18 -8.99
C GLY A 37 -15.30 -1.63 -8.11
N VAL A 38 -14.94 -2.92 -8.19
CA VAL A 38 -13.82 -3.48 -7.44
C VAL A 38 -12.60 -3.53 -8.34
N LEU A 39 -11.65 -2.59 -8.14
CA LEU A 39 -10.33 -2.60 -8.76
C LEU A 39 -9.29 -3.25 -7.83
N VAL A 40 -9.46 -3.05 -6.53
CA VAL A 40 -8.55 -3.55 -5.51
C VAL A 40 -9.26 -4.61 -4.69
N ASN A 41 -8.80 -5.84 -4.79
CA ASN A 41 -9.27 -6.97 -4.01
C ASN A 41 -8.15 -7.45 -3.05
N SER A 42 -8.25 -8.68 -2.56
CA SER A 42 -7.23 -9.25 -1.66
C SER A 42 -5.87 -9.48 -2.33
N ASN A 43 -5.80 -9.50 -3.67
CA ASN A 43 -4.54 -9.63 -4.41
C ASN A 43 -4.08 -8.27 -4.95
N LYS A 44 -3.53 -7.45 -4.07
CA LYS A 44 -3.06 -6.10 -4.43
C LYS A 44 -1.82 -6.11 -5.33
N THR A 45 -1.02 -7.17 -5.30
CA THR A 45 0.15 -7.33 -6.16
C THR A 45 -0.23 -7.30 -7.64
N MET A 46 -1.35 -7.92 -8.00
CA MET A 46 -1.79 -8.03 -9.39
C MET A 46 -2.09 -6.67 -10.01
N ILE A 47 -2.74 -5.77 -9.27
CA ILE A 47 -3.01 -4.42 -9.80
C ILE A 47 -1.73 -3.61 -9.95
N LEU A 48 -0.78 -3.78 -9.05
CA LEU A 48 0.51 -3.10 -9.13
C LEU A 48 1.32 -3.58 -10.33
N ASP A 49 1.37 -4.88 -10.58
CA ASP A 49 2.04 -5.44 -11.75
C ASP A 49 1.47 -4.88 -13.06
N THR A 50 0.15 -4.82 -13.15
CA THR A 50 -0.53 -4.31 -14.34
C THR A 50 -0.25 -2.83 -14.58
N ALA A 51 -0.28 -2.03 -13.52
CA ALA A 51 -0.19 -0.57 -13.61
C ALA A 51 1.24 -0.03 -13.57
N LEU A 52 2.14 -0.68 -12.85
CA LEU A 52 3.49 -0.18 -12.55
C LEU A 52 4.60 -1.19 -12.82
N GLY A 53 4.35 -2.22 -13.63
CA GLY A 53 5.27 -3.34 -13.81
C GLY A 53 6.72 -2.93 -14.08
N ASP A 54 6.96 -1.95 -14.94
CA ASP A 54 8.32 -1.47 -15.26
C ASP A 54 9.00 -0.83 -14.03
N LEU A 55 8.27 -0.06 -13.25
CA LEU A 55 8.80 0.55 -12.03
C LEU A 55 9.12 -0.51 -10.97
N LEU A 56 8.28 -1.54 -10.84
CA LEU A 56 8.50 -2.62 -9.89
C LEU A 56 9.76 -3.43 -10.20
N GLN A 57 10.16 -3.50 -11.46
CA GLN A 57 11.37 -4.22 -11.86
C GLN A 57 12.64 -3.38 -11.69
N ARG A 58 12.56 -2.06 -11.76
CA ARG A 58 13.72 -1.17 -11.72
C ARG A 58 14.04 -0.64 -10.34
N ASP A 59 13.01 -0.37 -9.54
CA ASP A 59 13.14 0.35 -8.28
C ASP A 59 13.06 -0.60 -7.09
N LYS A 60 13.66 -0.19 -5.98
CA LYS A 60 13.48 -0.89 -4.71
C LYS A 60 12.09 -0.62 -4.16
N ILE A 61 11.47 -1.66 -3.62
CA ILE A 61 10.10 -1.61 -3.13
C ILE A 61 10.09 -1.73 -1.61
N VAL A 62 9.47 -0.77 -0.96
CA VAL A 62 9.18 -0.82 0.47
C VAL A 62 7.66 -1.04 0.63
N ALA A 63 7.27 -2.10 1.31
CA ALA A 63 5.88 -2.36 1.64
C ALA A 63 5.64 -2.10 3.13
N VAL A 64 4.64 -1.29 3.43
CA VAL A 64 4.20 -0.99 4.79
C VAL A 64 2.79 -1.56 4.96
N VAL A 65 2.63 -2.53 5.86
CA VAL A 65 1.42 -3.33 5.97
C VAL A 65 1.01 -3.46 7.43
N ASP A 66 -0.30 -3.42 7.69
CA ASP A 66 -0.87 -3.61 9.03
C ASP A 66 -1.74 -4.86 9.15
N GLY A 67 -2.38 -5.30 8.09
CA GLY A 67 -3.35 -6.38 8.13
C GLY A 67 -3.03 -7.54 7.19
N ALA A 68 -3.59 -8.70 7.51
CA ALA A 68 -3.38 -9.94 6.75
C ALA A 68 -3.83 -9.85 5.30
N ASN A 69 -4.82 -9.02 4.99
CA ASN A 69 -5.32 -8.82 3.64
C ASN A 69 -4.30 -8.17 2.69
N ASP A 70 -3.22 -7.60 3.21
CA ASP A 70 -2.18 -6.95 2.43
C ASP A 70 -0.86 -7.73 2.40
N LEU A 71 -0.83 -8.94 2.97
CA LEU A 71 0.38 -9.74 3.08
C LEU A 71 1.02 -10.09 1.72
N ASP A 72 0.23 -10.18 0.66
CA ASP A 72 0.76 -10.46 -0.66
C ASP A 72 1.73 -9.38 -1.15
N LEU A 73 1.63 -8.14 -0.66
CA LEU A 73 2.57 -7.08 -0.97
C LEU A 73 3.99 -7.37 -0.47
N PHE A 74 4.13 -8.17 0.58
CA PHE A 74 5.44 -8.58 1.08
C PHE A 74 6.19 -9.49 0.10
N ASN A 75 5.47 -10.17 -0.80
CA ASN A 75 6.11 -11.05 -1.77
C ASN A 75 6.92 -10.30 -2.82
N ILE A 76 6.59 -9.03 -3.08
CA ILE A 76 7.29 -8.20 -4.07
C ILE A 76 8.21 -7.16 -3.43
N ALA A 77 8.25 -7.07 -2.11
CA ALA A 77 8.98 -6.03 -1.41
C ALA A 77 10.44 -6.41 -1.17
N ASP A 78 11.32 -5.43 -1.30
CA ASP A 78 12.73 -5.52 -0.88
C ASP A 78 12.87 -5.26 0.62
N LEU A 79 12.00 -4.43 1.18
CA LEU A 79 11.91 -4.17 2.61
C LEU A 79 10.45 -4.27 3.07
N ARG A 80 10.20 -5.12 4.04
CA ARG A 80 8.88 -5.40 4.59
C ARG A 80 8.75 -4.79 5.98
N ILE A 81 7.84 -3.84 6.11
CA ILE A 81 7.60 -3.14 7.38
C ILE A 81 6.19 -3.47 7.89
N ALA A 82 6.12 -4.01 9.09
CA ALA A 82 4.86 -4.17 9.82
C ALA A 82 4.63 -2.94 10.69
N PHE A 83 3.58 -2.17 10.42
CA PHE A 83 3.26 -0.95 11.15
C PHE A 83 1.96 -1.13 11.94
N ASN A 84 2.07 -1.13 13.26
CA ASN A 84 0.93 -1.40 14.16
C ASN A 84 0.11 -2.60 13.69
N ALA A 85 0.78 -3.69 13.38
CA ALA A 85 0.24 -4.77 12.58
C ALA A 85 -0.30 -5.93 13.40
N GLN A 86 -1.13 -6.73 12.74
CA GLN A 86 -1.53 -8.04 13.25
C GLN A 86 -0.32 -8.97 13.36
N ASN A 87 -0.40 -9.95 14.26
CA ASN A 87 0.73 -10.86 14.51
C ASN A 87 1.19 -11.62 13.27
N VAL A 88 0.27 -12.02 12.39
CA VAL A 88 0.60 -12.71 11.15
C VAL A 88 1.48 -11.86 10.22
N VAL A 89 1.29 -10.55 10.23
CA VAL A 89 2.11 -9.60 9.47
C VAL A 89 3.49 -9.44 10.11
N LYS A 90 3.53 -9.30 11.42
CA LYS A 90 4.80 -9.14 12.16
C LYS A 90 5.75 -10.29 11.93
N LYS A 91 5.24 -11.51 11.81
CA LYS A 91 6.05 -12.71 11.60
C LYS A 91 6.77 -12.72 10.25
N ARG A 92 6.25 -12.02 9.27
CA ARG A 92 6.81 -11.98 7.90
C ARG A 92 7.57 -10.69 7.59
N ALA A 93 7.58 -9.74 8.50
CA ALA A 93 8.24 -8.45 8.30
C ALA A 93 9.75 -8.51 8.59
N ASP A 94 10.50 -7.65 7.92
CA ASP A 94 11.91 -7.42 8.25
C ASP A 94 12.03 -6.47 9.44
N VAL A 95 11.10 -5.49 9.53
CA VAL A 95 11.06 -4.51 10.61
C VAL A 95 9.65 -4.40 11.15
N VAL A 96 9.52 -4.34 12.48
CA VAL A 96 8.24 -4.15 13.16
C VAL A 96 8.24 -2.81 13.87
N ILE A 97 7.25 -1.98 13.57
CA ILE A 97 7.04 -0.68 14.21
C ILE A 97 5.74 -0.74 14.99
N GLU A 98 5.80 -0.54 16.31
CA GLU A 98 4.63 -0.56 17.17
C GLU A 98 4.22 0.83 17.66
N GLU A 99 5.05 1.84 17.44
CA GLU A 99 4.69 3.23 17.70
C GLU A 99 3.70 3.73 16.65
N LYS A 100 2.70 4.48 17.08
CA LYS A 100 1.70 5.06 16.17
C LYS A 100 2.22 6.35 15.53
N ASP A 101 3.39 6.29 14.94
CA ASP A 101 4.05 7.43 14.32
C ASP A 101 4.66 6.98 12.98
N LEU A 102 4.06 7.43 11.87
CA LEU A 102 4.53 7.10 10.53
C LEU A 102 5.93 7.68 10.22
N ALA A 103 6.39 8.66 10.97
CA ALA A 103 7.75 9.19 10.81
C ALA A 103 8.81 8.11 11.07
N ARG A 104 8.50 7.10 11.90
CA ARG A 104 9.40 5.95 12.11
C ARG A 104 9.65 5.15 10.84
N VAL A 105 8.68 5.09 9.94
CA VAL A 105 8.85 4.43 8.64
C VAL A 105 9.95 5.12 7.84
N VAL A 106 9.94 6.45 7.79
CA VAL A 106 10.98 7.23 7.10
C VAL A 106 12.36 6.95 7.68
N GLN A 107 12.49 6.94 9.00
CA GLN A 107 13.77 6.65 9.66
C GLN A 107 14.28 5.25 9.32
N VAL A 108 13.40 4.25 9.31
CA VAL A 108 13.75 2.87 8.94
C VAL A 108 14.23 2.79 7.50
N ILE A 109 13.54 3.47 6.58
CA ILE A 109 13.92 3.49 5.16
C ILE A 109 15.30 4.13 4.99
N GLU A 110 15.54 5.27 5.61
CA GLU A 110 16.79 6.01 5.49
C GLU A 110 17.99 5.23 6.06
N SER A 111 17.78 4.44 7.11
CA SER A 111 18.84 3.68 7.76
C SER A 111 19.06 2.28 7.17
N ASN A 112 18.21 1.81 6.25
CA ASN A 112 18.25 0.43 5.78
C ASN A 112 19.24 0.26 4.63
N ALA A 113 20.25 -0.59 4.81
CA ALA A 113 21.31 -0.82 3.84
C ALA A 113 20.82 -1.46 2.53
N VAL A 114 19.73 -2.26 2.56
CA VAL A 114 19.17 -2.92 1.38
C VAL A 114 18.75 -1.90 0.32
N LEU A 115 18.30 -0.72 0.75
CA LEU A 115 17.79 0.32 -0.13
C LEU A 115 18.86 1.24 -0.69
N ARG A 116 20.11 1.10 -0.24
CA ARG A 116 21.23 1.99 -0.62
C ARG A 116 22.03 1.52 -1.82
N THR A 117 21.75 0.33 -2.32
CA THR A 117 22.51 -0.26 -3.43
C THR A 117 21.94 0.11 -4.80
#